data_9cd96e24d19208a14da0bf1bfe55333f
#
_entry.id   9cd96e24d19208a14da0bf1bfe55333f
#
_cell.length_a   1.000
_cell.length_b   1.000
_cell.length_c   1.000
_cell.angle_alpha   90.00
_cell.angle_beta   90.00
_cell.angle_gamma   90.00
#
_symmetry.space_group_name_H-M   'P 1'
#
loop_
_entity.id
_entity.type
_entity.pdbx_description
1 polymer ?
#
loop_
_entity_poly.entity_id
_entity_poly.type
_entity_poly.pdbx_seq_one_letter_code
_entity_poly.pdbx_strand_id
1 'polypeptide(L)'
;MRVLAAIALGYFLVVGKLGGQGTTEQLSSGLMEPARAELDRTLSVALEEPREFDPQLDTPKRRVAPGSRVISLGAGCRAAQKPYDLLIHFHGAPPVLETAFEKSGIDGVLVIYNWGIGSGAYEDPFAAPGTFNQLVTNITNGVRELCPNAAAPKRIGLSAWSAGYGAVWRILDRSTDAARIDSVLLSDGLHCGFVGNERERQVNPAQMAAFELFADQAVADKRLFAITHSTIATPYASTTETSTYLLDAEGVARIQVSMSGPRPDMELTSRADRGSFHVRGFAGQDKAAHANQLYGFGDLLLPYLKERWR
;
A
#
# COMPACT_ATOMS: atom_id res chain seq x y z
N MET A 1 16.98 24.53 12.30
CA MET A 1 17.88 24.10 11.22
C MET A 1 17.11 23.09 10.39
N ARG A 2 16.81 23.47 9.16
CA ARG A 2 15.96 22.67 8.25
C ARG A 2 16.84 21.66 7.50
N VAL A 3 16.71 20.38 7.83
CA VAL A 3 17.23 19.28 7.01
C VAL A 3 16.14 18.21 7.02
N LEU A 4 15.22 18.37 6.12
CA LEU A 4 14.17 17.38 5.88
C LEU A 4 13.57 17.72 4.51
N ALA A 5 14.01 17.06 3.48
CA ALA A 5 13.26 16.91 2.23
C ALA A 5 14.11 16.36 1.09
N ALA A 6 14.78 15.22 1.28
CA ALA A 6 15.52 14.61 0.18
C ALA A 6 15.56 13.08 0.23
N ILE A 7 14.58 12.42 0.85
CA ILE A 7 14.66 10.97 1.07
C ILE A 7 14.00 10.15 -0.05
N ALA A 8 13.15 10.74 -0.85
CA ALA A 8 12.42 9.98 -1.86
C ALA A 8 13.15 9.76 -3.21
N LEU A 9 14.18 10.53 -3.51
CA LEU A 9 14.96 10.41 -4.76
C LEU A 9 16.29 9.67 -4.60
N GLY A 10 16.68 9.31 -3.38
CA GLY A 10 17.99 8.74 -3.07
C GLY A 10 18.24 7.32 -3.57
N TYR A 11 17.29 6.67 -4.17
CA TYR A 11 17.48 5.28 -4.62
C TYR A 11 18.38 5.10 -5.83
N PHE A 12 18.83 6.17 -6.48
CA PHE A 12 19.58 6.04 -7.73
C PHE A 12 20.78 6.94 -7.93
N LEU A 13 21.35 7.54 -6.89
CA LEU A 13 22.60 8.25 -7.01
C LEU A 13 23.54 7.97 -5.81
N VAL A 14 23.92 6.72 -5.61
CA VAL A 14 25.23 6.42 -5.07
C VAL A 14 26.18 6.24 -6.26
N VAL A 15 26.55 7.34 -6.87
CA VAL A 15 27.76 7.37 -7.69
C VAL A 15 28.85 7.84 -6.75
N GLY A 16 29.69 6.89 -6.31
CA GLY A 16 30.95 7.20 -5.69
C GLY A 16 31.72 8.13 -6.61
N LYS A 17 32.26 9.22 -6.03
CA LYS A 17 33.28 10.04 -6.69
C LYS A 17 34.50 9.18 -7.01
N LEU A 18 34.53 8.60 -8.20
CA LEU A 18 35.74 8.22 -8.90
C LEU A 18 35.59 8.77 -10.31
N GLY A 19 36.53 9.62 -10.70
CA GLY A 19 36.49 10.39 -11.92
C GLY A 19 36.41 9.47 -13.15
N GLY A 20 35.47 9.76 -14.00
CA GLY A 20 35.30 9.14 -15.30
C GLY A 20 33.95 9.57 -15.86
N GLN A 21 33.96 10.34 -16.94
CA GLN A 21 32.79 10.69 -17.73
C GLN A 21 32.16 9.42 -18.30
N GLY A 22 31.12 8.89 -17.63
CA GLY A 22 30.26 7.85 -18.14
C GLY A 22 28.86 8.41 -18.30
N THR A 23 28.40 8.48 -19.53
CA THR A 23 27.08 8.95 -19.91
C THR A 23 25.98 8.02 -19.35
N THR A 24 24.83 8.58 -19.08
CA THR A 24 23.58 7.93 -18.58
C THR A 24 23.11 6.73 -19.42
N GLU A 25 23.73 6.46 -20.55
CA GLU A 25 23.39 5.33 -21.45
C GLU A 25 23.90 3.96 -20.98
N GLN A 26 24.90 3.88 -20.11
CA GLN A 26 25.52 2.58 -19.75
C GLN A 26 24.78 1.81 -18.63
N LEU A 27 23.83 2.41 -17.93
CA LEU A 27 23.04 1.72 -16.87
C LEU A 27 21.76 1.04 -17.39
N SER A 28 21.48 1.17 -18.68
CA SER A 28 20.24 0.68 -19.29
C SER A 28 20.38 -0.64 -20.07
N SER A 29 21.59 -1.21 -20.18
CA SER A 29 21.86 -2.32 -21.11
C SER A 29 21.59 -3.73 -20.56
N GLY A 30 21.06 -3.87 -19.36
CA GLY A 30 20.87 -5.18 -18.71
C GLY A 30 19.42 -5.68 -18.59
N LEU A 31 18.43 -4.88 -18.95
CA LEU A 31 17.01 -5.29 -18.87
C LEU A 31 16.52 -5.73 -20.26
N MET A 32 15.83 -6.86 -20.30
CA MET A 32 15.16 -7.28 -21.53
C MET A 32 14.10 -6.23 -21.93
N GLU A 33 14.05 -5.89 -23.21
CA GLU A 33 13.19 -4.84 -23.79
C GLU A 33 11.72 -4.84 -23.28
N PRO A 34 11.04 -5.99 -23.14
CA PRO A 34 9.68 -6.03 -22.60
C PRO A 34 9.57 -5.56 -21.15
N ALA A 35 10.54 -5.92 -20.30
CA ALA A 35 10.58 -5.53 -18.89
C ALA A 35 10.85 -4.02 -18.73
N ARG A 36 11.64 -3.45 -19.64
CA ARG A 36 11.94 -2.02 -19.70
C ARG A 36 10.72 -1.22 -20.10
N ALA A 37 10.00 -1.64 -21.14
CA ALA A 37 8.78 -0.98 -21.60
C ALA A 37 7.65 -1.03 -20.56
N GLU A 38 7.58 -2.11 -19.77
CA GLU A 38 6.59 -2.26 -18.69
C GLU A 38 6.98 -1.44 -17.46
N LEU A 39 8.29 -1.34 -17.14
CA LEU A 39 8.80 -0.50 -16.07
C LEU A 39 8.61 0.99 -16.40
N ASP A 40 8.91 1.42 -17.62
CA ASP A 40 8.71 2.79 -18.07
C ASP A 40 7.22 3.16 -18.08
N ARG A 41 6.35 2.22 -18.46
CA ARG A 41 4.90 2.37 -18.39
C ARG A 41 4.41 2.49 -16.94
N THR A 42 4.95 1.69 -16.04
CA THR A 42 4.58 1.71 -14.60
C THR A 42 5.06 2.99 -13.94
N LEU A 43 6.27 3.44 -14.24
CA LEU A 43 6.81 4.71 -13.76
C LEU A 43 6.03 5.90 -14.35
N SER A 44 5.68 5.86 -15.63
CA SER A 44 4.87 6.90 -16.27
C SER A 44 3.47 6.96 -15.67
N VAL A 45 2.83 5.83 -15.41
CA VAL A 45 1.49 5.77 -14.77
C VAL A 45 1.57 6.21 -13.30
N ALA A 46 2.67 5.93 -12.59
CA ALA A 46 2.88 6.38 -11.21
C ALA A 46 3.25 7.88 -11.12
N LEU A 47 3.79 8.44 -12.20
CA LEU A 47 4.21 9.84 -12.31
C LEU A 47 3.20 10.71 -13.09
N GLU A 48 2.21 10.11 -13.74
CA GLU A 48 1.16 10.90 -14.38
C GLU A 48 0.45 11.75 -13.34
N GLU A 49 0.54 13.06 -13.50
CA GLU A 49 -0.36 14.02 -12.86
C GLU A 49 -1.80 13.54 -13.05
N PRO A 50 -2.70 13.76 -12.08
CA PRO A 50 -4.10 13.37 -12.25
C PRO A 50 -4.61 14.00 -13.54
N ARG A 51 -4.88 13.16 -14.54
CA ARG A 51 -5.45 13.62 -15.82
C ARG A 51 -6.70 14.41 -15.53
N GLU A 52 -6.82 15.55 -16.19
CA GLU A 52 -8.10 16.27 -16.20
C GLU A 52 -9.20 15.31 -16.68
N PHE A 53 -10.34 15.39 -16.02
CA PHE A 53 -11.50 14.56 -16.30
C PHE A 53 -11.87 14.60 -17.79
N ASP A 54 -11.75 13.47 -18.48
CA ASP A 54 -12.30 13.28 -19.83
C ASP A 54 -13.63 12.50 -19.74
N PRO A 55 -14.76 13.18 -20.02
CA PRO A 55 -16.09 12.54 -19.92
C PRO A 55 -16.28 11.32 -20.85
N GLN A 56 -15.47 11.19 -21.90
CA GLN A 56 -15.59 10.09 -22.87
C GLN A 56 -14.79 8.85 -22.49
N LEU A 57 -13.70 9.01 -21.70
CA LEU A 57 -12.84 7.92 -21.26
C LEU A 57 -13.23 7.38 -19.87
N ASP A 58 -14.04 8.12 -19.10
CA ASP A 58 -14.29 7.88 -17.67
C ASP A 58 -15.69 7.35 -17.35
N THR A 59 -16.38 6.66 -18.25
CA THR A 59 -17.64 5.98 -17.93
C THR A 59 -17.39 4.55 -17.45
N PRO A 60 -17.80 4.15 -16.27
CA PRO A 60 -18.48 4.76 -15.11
C PRO A 60 -17.59 5.04 -13.90
N LYS A 61 -16.31 5.36 -14.10
CA LYS A 61 -15.32 5.55 -13.04
C LYS A 61 -15.31 7.01 -12.61
N ARG A 62 -16.10 7.38 -11.60
CA ARG A 62 -16.26 8.77 -11.17
C ARG A 62 -15.32 9.13 -10.02
N ARG A 63 -14.81 10.38 -10.00
CA ARG A 63 -14.16 10.96 -8.83
C ARG A 63 -15.19 11.21 -7.74
N VAL A 64 -14.95 10.71 -6.53
CA VAL A 64 -15.82 10.93 -5.36
C VAL A 64 -15.30 12.00 -4.43
N ALA A 65 -14.01 12.32 -4.48
CA ALA A 65 -13.41 13.38 -3.69
C ALA A 65 -12.24 13.99 -4.49
N PRO A 66 -11.82 15.25 -4.21
CA PRO A 66 -10.69 15.85 -4.86
C PRO A 66 -9.45 14.96 -4.79
N GLY A 67 -8.82 14.68 -5.93
CA GLY A 67 -7.63 13.83 -6.02
C GLY A 67 -7.86 12.33 -5.89
N SER A 68 -9.11 11.85 -5.81
CA SER A 68 -9.46 10.43 -5.67
C SER A 68 -10.20 9.88 -6.89
N ARG A 69 -10.11 8.55 -7.08
CA ARG A 69 -10.97 7.81 -7.99
C ARG A 69 -11.78 6.79 -7.22
N VAL A 70 -13.09 6.78 -7.43
CA VAL A 70 -13.96 5.65 -7.05
C VAL A 70 -13.94 4.65 -8.16
N ILE A 71 -13.71 3.41 -7.83
CA ILE A 71 -13.39 2.42 -8.82
C ILE A 71 -14.43 1.33 -8.94
N SER A 72 -14.99 0.87 -7.88
CA SER A 72 -16.05 -0.10 -7.91
C SER A 72 -17.12 0.27 -6.91
N LEU A 73 -18.33 0.35 -7.41
CA LEU A 73 -19.53 0.44 -6.59
C LEU A 73 -20.19 -0.93 -6.64
N GLY A 74 -19.95 -1.75 -5.63
CA GLY A 74 -20.54 -3.07 -5.52
C GLY A 74 -22.07 -3.06 -5.51
N ALA A 75 -22.66 -4.25 -5.50
CA ALA A 75 -24.12 -4.43 -5.52
C ALA A 75 -24.84 -3.74 -4.36
N GLY A 76 -24.16 -3.52 -3.23
CA GLY A 76 -24.67 -2.79 -2.07
C GLY A 76 -25.10 -1.35 -2.38
N CYS A 77 -24.49 -0.71 -3.38
CA CYS A 77 -24.89 0.62 -3.83
C CYS A 77 -26.25 0.65 -4.52
N ARG A 78 -26.68 -0.48 -5.07
CA ARG A 78 -27.97 -0.62 -5.78
C ARG A 78 -29.13 -0.97 -4.84
N ALA A 79 -28.83 -1.50 -3.66
CA ALA A 79 -29.82 -1.83 -2.66
C ALA A 79 -30.04 -0.65 -1.73
N ALA A 80 -31.26 -0.14 -1.67
CA ALA A 80 -31.63 1.00 -0.83
C ALA A 80 -31.17 0.81 0.62
N GLN A 81 -30.47 1.82 1.17
CA GLN A 81 -30.09 1.98 2.58
C GLN A 81 -29.16 0.87 3.16
N LYS A 82 -28.49 0.09 2.34
CA LYS A 82 -27.50 -0.85 2.88
C LYS A 82 -26.15 -0.16 3.13
N PRO A 83 -25.52 -0.42 4.29
CA PRO A 83 -24.15 -0.01 4.52
C PRO A 83 -23.21 -0.80 3.58
N TYR A 84 -22.12 -0.19 3.16
CA TYR A 84 -21.12 -0.79 2.29
C TYR A 84 -19.76 -0.90 2.99
N ASP A 85 -18.90 -1.75 2.50
CA ASP A 85 -17.52 -1.84 2.92
C ASP A 85 -16.66 -0.91 2.06
N LEU A 86 -15.71 -0.20 2.68
CA LEU A 86 -14.87 0.81 2.05
C LEU A 86 -13.40 0.41 2.14
N LEU A 87 -12.75 0.19 1.00
CA LEU A 87 -11.30 0.06 0.89
C LEU A 87 -10.70 1.37 0.39
N ILE A 88 -9.84 1.99 1.19
CA ILE A 88 -9.07 3.18 0.81
C ILE A 88 -7.65 2.73 0.53
N HIS A 89 -7.19 2.90 -0.72
CA HIS A 89 -5.85 2.54 -1.14
C HIS A 89 -4.99 3.78 -1.37
N PHE A 90 -3.76 3.74 -0.87
CA PHE A 90 -2.79 4.81 -1.01
C PHE A 90 -1.60 4.34 -1.85
N HIS A 91 -1.29 5.10 -2.88
CA HIS A 91 -0.16 4.92 -3.79
C HIS A 91 -0.25 3.65 -4.64
N GLY A 92 -0.13 3.79 -5.93
CA GLY A 92 -0.10 2.67 -6.89
C GLY A 92 -0.67 3.05 -8.25
N ALA A 93 -0.74 2.06 -9.14
CA ALA A 93 -1.32 2.20 -10.47
C ALA A 93 -2.84 1.95 -10.42
N PRO A 94 -3.69 2.98 -10.55
CA PRO A 94 -5.14 2.81 -10.43
C PRO A 94 -5.70 1.70 -11.33
N PRO A 95 -5.35 1.58 -12.63
CA PRO A 95 -5.93 0.53 -13.48
C PRO A 95 -5.62 -0.90 -12.99
N VAL A 96 -4.46 -1.11 -12.37
CA VAL A 96 -4.06 -2.40 -11.80
C VAL A 96 -4.94 -2.75 -10.61
N LEU A 97 -5.10 -1.80 -9.69
CA LEU A 97 -5.90 -1.96 -8.48
C LEU A 97 -7.39 -2.10 -8.78
N GLU A 98 -7.89 -1.33 -9.75
CA GLU A 98 -9.26 -1.42 -10.26
C GLU A 98 -9.58 -2.83 -10.74
N THR A 99 -8.75 -3.30 -11.67
CA THR A 99 -8.91 -4.64 -12.25
C THR A 99 -8.82 -5.72 -11.18
N ALA A 100 -7.88 -5.58 -10.24
CA ALA A 100 -7.72 -6.52 -9.13
C ALA A 100 -8.95 -6.56 -8.23
N PHE A 101 -9.47 -5.39 -7.84
CA PHE A 101 -10.64 -5.29 -6.98
C PHE A 101 -11.91 -5.81 -7.66
N GLU A 102 -12.14 -5.48 -8.92
CA GLU A 102 -13.26 -6.00 -9.71
C GLU A 102 -13.21 -7.54 -9.80
N LYS A 103 -12.04 -8.11 -10.15
CA LYS A 103 -11.84 -9.55 -10.23
C LYS A 103 -11.98 -10.27 -8.88
N SER A 104 -11.68 -9.60 -7.78
CA SER A 104 -11.83 -10.19 -6.45
C SER A 104 -13.28 -10.54 -6.13
N GLY A 105 -14.25 -9.83 -6.70
CA GLY A 105 -15.66 -9.95 -6.40
C GLY A 105 -16.02 -9.50 -4.99
N ILE A 106 -15.23 -8.64 -4.36
CA ILE A 106 -15.55 -7.98 -3.10
C ILE A 106 -16.71 -7.01 -3.35
N ASP A 107 -17.78 -7.14 -2.57
CA ASP A 107 -18.92 -6.22 -2.61
C ASP A 107 -18.62 -5.00 -1.72
N GLY A 108 -18.00 -3.97 -2.31
CA GLY A 108 -17.58 -2.78 -1.58
C GLY A 108 -17.27 -1.61 -2.51
N VAL A 109 -16.75 -0.56 -1.92
CA VAL A 109 -16.26 0.63 -2.61
C VAL A 109 -14.74 0.69 -2.46
N LEU A 110 -14.03 0.78 -3.58
CA LEU A 110 -12.60 1.07 -3.60
C LEU A 110 -12.37 2.52 -3.97
N VAL A 111 -11.53 3.21 -3.20
CA VAL A 111 -11.08 4.58 -3.47
C VAL A 111 -9.56 4.61 -3.45
N ILE A 112 -8.94 5.15 -4.50
CA ILE A 112 -7.48 5.24 -4.61
C ILE A 112 -7.02 6.69 -4.54
N TYR A 113 -5.99 6.91 -3.75
CA TYR A 113 -5.30 8.19 -3.63
C TYR A 113 -3.85 8.09 -4.09
N ASN A 114 -3.48 8.93 -5.07
CA ASN A 114 -2.10 9.15 -5.49
C ASN A 114 -1.75 10.62 -5.30
N TRP A 115 -0.86 10.92 -4.35
CA TRP A 115 -0.48 12.29 -4.01
C TRP A 115 0.98 12.63 -4.36
N GLY A 116 1.74 11.66 -4.85
CA GLY A 116 3.12 11.88 -5.24
C GLY A 116 4.06 10.74 -4.88
N ILE A 117 5.34 11.05 -4.88
CA ILE A 117 6.43 10.11 -4.60
C ILE A 117 6.93 10.33 -3.17
N GLY A 118 7.24 9.23 -2.48
CA GLY A 118 7.75 9.24 -1.11
C GLY A 118 6.65 9.29 -0.04
N SER A 119 6.96 8.73 1.13
CA SER A 119 5.98 8.57 2.23
C SER A 119 5.47 9.90 2.77
N GLY A 120 6.30 10.95 2.76
CA GLY A 120 5.90 12.29 3.20
C GLY A 120 4.69 12.85 2.47
N ALA A 121 4.54 12.55 1.16
CA ALA A 121 3.35 12.97 0.40
C ALA A 121 2.05 12.35 0.93
N TYR A 122 2.15 11.21 1.63
CA TYR A 122 1.04 10.49 2.23
C TYR A 122 0.91 10.74 3.73
N GLU A 123 2.01 11.06 4.41
CA GLU A 123 2.02 11.38 5.85
C GLU A 123 1.47 12.78 6.14
N ASP A 124 1.93 13.78 5.38
CA ASP A 124 1.63 15.20 5.61
C ASP A 124 0.14 15.53 5.60
N PRO A 125 -0.69 14.98 4.67
CA PRO A 125 -2.13 15.23 4.69
C PRO A 125 -2.81 14.81 6.00
N PHE A 126 -2.28 13.79 6.69
CA PHE A 126 -2.83 13.29 7.95
C PHE A 126 -2.11 13.83 9.20
N ALA A 127 -1.22 14.80 9.04
CA ALA A 127 -0.55 15.43 10.19
C ALA A 127 -1.55 16.14 11.13
N ALA A 128 -2.61 16.75 10.58
CA ALA A 128 -3.62 17.43 11.37
C ALA A 128 -4.69 16.45 11.90
N PRO A 129 -5.17 16.63 13.16
CA PRO A 129 -6.30 15.88 13.69
C PRO A 129 -7.56 16.08 12.85
N GLY A 130 -8.37 15.02 12.73
CA GLY A 130 -9.65 15.08 12.02
C GLY A 130 -9.57 14.93 10.50
N THR A 131 -8.38 14.95 9.89
CA THR A 131 -8.22 14.82 8.44
C THR A 131 -8.77 13.48 7.92
N PHE A 132 -8.53 12.40 8.64
CA PHE A 132 -9.08 11.09 8.25
C PHE A 132 -10.61 11.09 8.32
N ASN A 133 -11.19 11.71 9.34
CA ASN A 133 -12.65 11.83 9.44
C ASN A 133 -13.21 12.66 8.27
N GLN A 134 -12.56 13.76 7.92
CA GLN A 134 -12.95 14.57 6.76
C GLN A 134 -12.83 13.80 5.45
N LEU A 135 -11.77 12.99 5.27
CA LEU A 135 -11.58 12.12 4.11
C LEU A 135 -12.75 11.15 3.97
N VAL A 136 -13.09 10.41 5.03
CA VAL A 136 -14.22 9.46 5.03
C VAL A 136 -15.55 10.16 4.78
N THR A 137 -15.73 11.36 5.31
CA THR A 137 -16.93 12.18 5.05
C THR A 137 -17.03 12.55 3.58
N ASN A 138 -15.94 13.02 2.97
CA ASN A 138 -15.90 13.38 1.56
C ASN A 138 -16.17 12.16 0.65
N ILE A 139 -15.57 11.02 0.97
CA ILE A 139 -15.84 9.76 0.26
C ILE A 139 -17.34 9.41 0.36
N THR A 140 -17.89 9.44 1.57
CA THR A 140 -19.30 9.08 1.81
C THR A 140 -20.25 9.98 1.02
N ASN A 141 -19.96 11.28 0.97
CA ASN A 141 -20.77 12.24 0.21
C ASN A 141 -20.69 11.95 -1.30
N GLY A 142 -19.47 11.71 -1.83
CA GLY A 142 -19.31 11.35 -3.23
C GLY A 142 -19.95 10.01 -3.59
N VAL A 143 -19.93 9.02 -2.68
CA VAL A 143 -20.67 7.77 -2.88
C VAL A 143 -22.17 8.02 -2.94
N ARG A 144 -22.71 8.91 -2.12
CA ARG A 144 -24.13 9.28 -2.14
C ARG A 144 -24.55 10.03 -3.41
N GLU A 145 -23.65 10.82 -4.00
CA GLU A 145 -23.92 11.45 -5.30
C GLU A 145 -24.14 10.41 -6.41
N LEU A 146 -23.43 9.28 -6.32
CA LEU A 146 -23.53 8.17 -7.28
C LEU A 146 -24.65 7.19 -6.93
N CYS A 147 -24.89 7.01 -5.65
CA CYS A 147 -25.85 6.09 -5.05
C CYS A 147 -26.63 6.83 -3.94
N PRO A 148 -27.69 7.57 -4.28
CA PRO A 148 -28.39 8.43 -3.33
C PRO A 148 -28.90 7.72 -2.06
N ASN A 149 -29.13 6.41 -2.15
CA ASN A 149 -29.60 5.58 -1.05
C ASN A 149 -28.48 4.88 -0.27
N ALA A 150 -27.20 5.14 -0.58
CA ALA A 150 -26.09 4.53 0.14
C ALA A 150 -26.04 5.02 1.58
N ALA A 151 -25.93 4.09 2.53
CA ALA A 151 -25.67 4.39 3.93
C ALA A 151 -24.19 4.79 4.17
N ALA A 152 -23.77 4.87 5.41
CA ALA A 152 -22.37 5.07 5.75
C ALA A 152 -21.56 3.76 5.56
N PRO A 153 -20.23 3.83 5.43
CA PRO A 153 -19.38 2.65 5.44
C PRO A 153 -19.60 1.81 6.72
N LYS A 154 -19.76 0.50 6.55
CA LYS A 154 -19.87 -0.47 7.66
C LYS A 154 -18.51 -0.81 8.22
N ARG A 155 -17.57 -1.17 7.32
CA ARG A 155 -16.18 -1.49 7.63
C ARG A 155 -15.29 -0.60 6.78
N ILE A 156 -14.14 -0.21 7.32
CA ILE A 156 -13.13 0.57 6.59
C ILE A 156 -11.84 -0.24 6.59
N GLY A 157 -11.37 -0.57 5.40
CA GLY A 157 -10.05 -1.11 5.16
C GLY A 157 -9.12 -0.03 4.63
N LEU A 158 -7.86 -0.06 5.06
CA LEU A 158 -6.78 0.71 4.48
C LEU A 158 -5.87 -0.23 3.71
N SER A 159 -5.41 0.20 2.55
CA SER A 159 -4.37 -0.53 1.84
C SER A 159 -3.35 0.44 1.25
N ALA A 160 -2.14 -0.06 1.04
CA ALA A 160 -1.08 0.74 0.46
C ALA A 160 -0.08 -0.14 -0.29
N TRP A 161 0.53 0.44 -1.31
CA TRP A 161 1.75 -0.06 -1.93
C TRP A 161 2.86 0.94 -1.66
N SER A 162 4.10 0.44 -1.38
CA SER A 162 5.28 1.29 -1.27
C SER A 162 5.05 2.50 -0.33
N ALA A 163 5.33 3.71 -0.79
CA ALA A 163 5.24 4.97 -0.05
C ALA A 163 3.87 5.26 0.58
N GLY A 164 2.79 4.65 0.08
CA GLY A 164 1.44 4.85 0.60
C GLY A 164 1.26 4.43 2.06
N TYR A 165 2.16 3.60 2.60
CA TYR A 165 2.14 3.20 4.01
C TYR A 165 2.17 4.40 4.97
N GLY A 166 2.75 5.53 4.54
CA GLY A 166 2.81 6.74 5.35
C GLY A 166 1.44 7.27 5.76
N ALA A 167 0.43 7.19 4.87
CA ALA A 167 -0.96 7.50 5.23
C ALA A 167 -1.50 6.51 6.27
N VAL A 168 -1.27 5.21 6.05
CA VAL A 168 -1.72 4.16 6.97
C VAL A 168 -1.11 4.36 8.35
N TRP A 169 0.19 4.61 8.43
CA TRP A 169 0.88 4.92 9.68
C TRP A 169 0.21 6.07 10.43
N ARG A 170 0.04 7.23 9.77
CA ARG A 170 -0.53 8.43 10.40
C ARG A 170 -1.98 8.24 10.87
N ILE A 171 -2.76 7.45 10.14
CA ILE A 171 -4.13 7.11 10.54
C ILE A 171 -4.11 6.18 11.76
N LEU A 172 -3.27 5.15 11.77
CA LEU A 172 -3.17 4.21 12.88
C LEU A 172 -2.54 4.82 14.15
N ASP A 173 -1.64 5.79 13.99
CA ASP A 173 -1.00 6.51 15.10
C ASP A 173 -2.00 7.33 15.95
N ARG A 174 -3.22 7.51 15.47
CA ARG A 174 -4.32 8.16 16.20
C ARG A 174 -5.34 7.12 16.64
N SER A 175 -5.44 6.90 17.93
CA SER A 175 -6.34 5.89 18.51
C SER A 175 -7.80 6.03 18.06
N THR A 176 -8.30 7.26 17.91
CA THR A 176 -9.66 7.54 17.44
C THR A 176 -9.90 7.14 15.99
N ASP A 177 -8.88 7.31 15.13
CA ASP A 177 -8.94 6.95 13.73
C ASP A 177 -8.68 5.44 13.57
N ALA A 178 -7.67 4.90 14.26
CA ALA A 178 -7.35 3.48 14.30
C ALA A 178 -8.53 2.60 14.74
N ALA A 179 -9.32 3.08 15.71
CA ALA A 179 -10.51 2.37 16.20
C ALA A 179 -11.55 2.08 15.10
N ARG A 180 -11.55 2.87 14.02
CA ARG A 180 -12.48 2.73 12.89
C ARG A 180 -11.99 1.76 11.80
N ILE A 181 -10.72 1.35 11.86
CA ILE A 181 -10.11 0.52 10.83
C ILE A 181 -10.36 -0.96 11.13
N ASP A 182 -11.00 -1.66 10.21
CA ASP A 182 -11.22 -3.10 10.28
C ASP A 182 -10.05 -3.91 9.70
N SER A 183 -9.45 -3.41 8.63
CA SER A 183 -8.46 -4.16 7.85
C SER A 183 -7.32 -3.28 7.39
N VAL A 184 -6.08 -3.80 7.38
CA VAL A 184 -4.90 -3.16 6.80
C VAL A 184 -4.19 -4.15 5.88
N LEU A 185 -3.92 -3.72 4.64
CA LEU A 185 -3.23 -4.49 3.62
C LEU A 185 -2.02 -3.71 3.11
N LEU A 186 -0.81 -4.17 3.36
CA LEU A 186 0.42 -3.49 2.95
C LEU A 186 1.20 -4.33 1.93
N SER A 187 1.42 -3.76 0.76
CA SER A 187 2.15 -4.38 -0.33
C SER A 187 3.51 -3.72 -0.47
N ASP A 188 4.57 -4.40 -0.03
CA ASP A 188 5.97 -3.97 -0.05
C ASP A 188 6.17 -2.50 0.36
N GLY A 189 5.52 -2.11 1.45
CA GLY A 189 5.42 -0.73 1.88
C GLY A 189 5.17 -0.62 3.39
N LEU A 190 6.11 -1.09 4.21
CA LEU A 190 6.15 -0.82 5.62
C LEU A 190 7.59 -0.49 5.98
N HIS A 191 7.87 0.78 6.20
CA HIS A 191 9.23 1.26 6.46
C HIS A 191 9.26 2.15 7.70
N CYS A 192 10.42 2.18 8.36
CA CYS A 192 10.70 3.12 9.43
C CYS A 192 12.20 3.45 9.47
N GLY A 193 12.58 4.40 10.32
CA GLY A 193 13.99 4.67 10.60
C GLY A 193 14.61 3.63 11.51
N PHE A 194 15.92 3.77 11.75
CA PHE A 194 16.65 3.04 12.78
C PHE A 194 16.81 3.89 14.03
N VAL A 195 17.02 3.25 15.17
CA VAL A 195 17.48 3.86 16.42
C VAL A 195 18.91 3.41 16.73
N GLY A 196 19.62 4.20 17.54
CA GLY A 196 21.00 3.89 17.93
C GLY A 196 21.99 4.03 16.77
N ASN A 197 22.90 3.08 16.66
CA ASN A 197 23.91 3.05 15.62
C ASN A 197 23.30 2.46 14.32
N GLU A 198 23.36 3.21 13.21
CA GLU A 198 22.81 2.78 11.91
C GLU A 198 23.37 1.43 11.42
N ARG A 199 24.59 1.06 11.83
CA ARG A 199 25.20 -0.23 11.51
C ARG A 199 24.49 -1.43 12.15
N GLU A 200 23.84 -1.21 13.29
CA GLU A 200 23.10 -2.25 14.01
C GLU A 200 21.72 -2.48 13.40
N ARG A 201 21.24 -1.57 12.53
CA ARG A 201 19.95 -1.65 11.85
C ARG A 201 18.79 -1.98 12.79
N GLN A 202 18.82 -1.40 13.99
CA GLN A 202 17.75 -1.59 14.96
C GLN A 202 16.51 -0.79 14.55
N VAL A 203 15.44 -1.50 14.25
CA VAL A 203 14.12 -0.93 13.86
C VAL A 203 13.63 0.04 14.94
N ASN A 204 13.11 1.21 14.54
CA ASN A 204 12.62 2.22 15.47
C ASN A 204 11.26 1.80 16.07
N PRO A 205 11.20 1.39 17.35
CA PRO A 205 9.96 0.90 17.96
C PRO A 205 8.88 1.97 18.06
N ALA A 206 9.25 3.25 18.23
CA ALA A 206 8.28 4.33 18.30
C ALA A 206 7.53 4.54 16.98
N GLN A 207 8.18 4.30 15.84
CA GLN A 207 7.53 4.37 14.52
C GLN A 207 6.72 3.11 14.20
N MET A 208 7.00 2.00 14.89
CA MET A 208 6.28 0.74 14.70
C MET A 208 5.10 0.55 15.65
N ALA A 209 5.02 1.32 16.73
CA ALA A 209 4.05 1.11 17.82
C ALA A 209 2.59 1.03 17.35
N ALA A 210 2.19 1.86 16.39
CA ALA A 210 0.82 1.83 15.86
C ALA A 210 0.52 0.53 15.07
N PHE A 211 1.51 0.02 14.33
CA PHE A 211 1.39 -1.23 13.60
C PHE A 211 1.44 -2.45 14.53
N GLU A 212 2.24 -2.39 15.58
CA GLU A 212 2.33 -3.43 16.62
C GLU A 212 0.97 -3.58 17.33
N LEU A 213 0.37 -2.47 17.80
CA LEU A 213 -0.98 -2.49 18.37
C LEU A 213 -2.05 -3.03 17.40
N PHE A 214 -1.88 -2.79 16.11
CA PHE A 214 -2.82 -3.31 15.11
C PHE A 214 -2.57 -4.81 14.85
N ALA A 215 -1.29 -5.25 14.86
CA ALA A 215 -0.91 -6.66 14.72
C ALA A 215 -1.44 -7.51 15.90
N ASP A 216 -1.33 -7.01 17.15
CA ASP A 216 -1.92 -7.66 18.33
C ASP A 216 -3.43 -7.94 18.14
N GLN A 217 -4.17 -6.94 17.65
CA GLN A 217 -5.60 -7.11 17.37
C GLN A 217 -5.86 -8.09 16.23
N ALA A 218 -4.99 -8.16 15.23
CA ALA A 218 -5.12 -9.10 14.13
C ALA A 218 -4.78 -10.54 14.56
N VAL A 219 -3.76 -10.72 15.41
CA VAL A 219 -3.44 -12.01 16.04
C VAL A 219 -4.62 -12.52 16.86
N ALA A 220 -5.39 -11.63 17.49
CA ALA A 220 -6.60 -11.95 18.25
C ALA A 220 -7.89 -12.03 17.39
N ASP A 221 -7.78 -12.08 16.06
CA ASP A 221 -8.90 -12.11 15.09
C ASP A 221 -9.88 -10.92 15.15
N LYS A 222 -9.53 -9.85 15.84
CA LYS A 222 -10.36 -8.65 15.94
C LYS A 222 -10.26 -7.75 14.71
N ARG A 223 -9.12 -7.78 14.01
CA ARG A 223 -8.77 -6.99 12.83
C ARG A 223 -8.11 -7.89 11.80
N LEU A 224 -8.00 -7.43 10.56
CA LEU A 224 -7.17 -8.08 9.54
C LEU A 224 -5.91 -7.25 9.30
N PHE A 225 -4.74 -7.87 9.39
CA PHE A 225 -3.48 -7.26 8.98
C PHE A 225 -2.70 -8.20 8.07
N ALA A 226 -2.52 -7.83 6.81
CA ALA A 226 -1.77 -8.62 5.85
C ALA A 226 -0.66 -7.79 5.21
N ILE A 227 0.54 -8.36 5.14
CA ILE A 227 1.74 -7.71 4.64
C ILE A 227 2.38 -8.62 3.60
N THR A 228 2.76 -8.05 2.45
CA THR A 228 3.70 -8.69 1.53
C THR A 228 4.99 -7.89 1.45
N HIS A 229 6.11 -8.53 1.21
CA HIS A 229 7.40 -7.86 1.06
C HIS A 229 8.31 -8.57 0.06
N SER A 230 9.13 -7.80 -0.62
CA SER A 230 10.31 -8.24 -1.35
C SER A 230 11.52 -8.38 -0.40
N THR A 231 12.69 -8.75 -0.93
CA THR A 231 13.95 -8.75 -0.19
C THR A 231 14.84 -7.54 -0.53
N ILE A 232 14.25 -6.45 -1.00
CA ILE A 232 14.96 -5.21 -1.33
C ILE A 232 15.57 -4.62 -0.07
N ALA A 233 16.89 -4.44 -0.08
CA ALA A 233 17.60 -3.72 0.97
C ALA A 233 17.41 -2.20 0.79
N THR A 234 17.15 -1.51 1.90
CA THR A 234 16.93 -0.07 1.95
C THR A 234 17.90 0.61 2.92
N PRO A 235 18.22 1.90 2.76
CA PRO A 235 19.02 2.64 3.73
C PRO A 235 18.30 2.88 5.05
N TYR A 236 17.03 2.63 5.12
CA TYR A 236 16.17 2.60 6.32
C TYR A 236 15.63 1.17 6.51
N ALA A 237 14.85 0.92 7.55
CA ALA A 237 14.28 -0.40 7.77
C ALA A 237 13.36 -0.81 6.61
N SER A 238 13.75 -1.90 5.95
CA SER A 238 13.00 -2.50 4.83
C SER A 238 11.71 -3.15 5.34
N THR A 239 10.77 -3.45 4.42
CA THR A 239 9.56 -4.18 4.78
C THR A 239 9.87 -5.58 5.33
N THR A 240 10.98 -6.19 4.93
CA THR A 240 11.47 -7.45 5.53
C THR A 240 11.81 -7.26 7.01
N GLU A 241 12.56 -6.21 7.35
CA GLU A 241 12.98 -5.94 8.73
C GLU A 241 11.81 -5.53 9.62
N THR A 242 10.94 -4.65 9.13
CA THR A 242 9.76 -4.21 9.89
C THR A 242 8.74 -5.33 10.07
N SER A 243 8.51 -6.18 9.07
CA SER A 243 7.65 -7.35 9.24
C SER A 243 8.25 -8.40 10.17
N THR A 244 9.59 -8.56 10.18
CA THR A 244 10.27 -9.42 11.15
C THR A 244 10.09 -8.87 12.56
N TYR A 245 10.27 -7.56 12.76
CA TYR A 245 10.02 -6.90 14.04
C TYR A 245 8.60 -7.20 14.57
N LEU A 246 7.58 -7.07 13.72
CA LEU A 246 6.19 -7.36 14.11
C LEU A 246 5.98 -8.85 14.45
N LEU A 247 6.56 -9.75 13.64
CA LEU A 247 6.46 -11.19 13.90
C LEU A 247 7.11 -11.58 15.23
N ASP A 248 8.26 -10.99 15.55
CA ASP A 248 8.97 -11.23 16.80
C ASP A 248 8.18 -10.68 18.01
N ALA A 249 7.63 -9.46 17.89
CA ALA A 249 6.79 -8.84 18.91
C ALA A 249 5.54 -9.70 19.23
N GLU A 250 4.92 -10.25 18.20
CA GLU A 250 3.73 -11.09 18.34
C GLU A 250 4.05 -12.57 18.61
N GLY A 251 5.31 -12.97 18.66
CA GLY A 251 5.73 -14.36 18.82
C GLY A 251 5.24 -15.28 17.71
N VAL A 252 5.17 -14.78 16.47
CA VAL A 252 4.70 -15.51 15.27
C VAL A 252 5.88 -16.04 14.48
N ALA A 253 5.97 -17.35 14.37
CA ALA A 253 7.07 -17.98 13.64
C ALA A 253 6.96 -17.77 12.13
N ARG A 254 8.07 -17.36 11.50
CA ARG A 254 8.21 -17.32 10.04
C ARG A 254 8.57 -18.71 9.52
N ILE A 255 7.77 -19.24 8.61
CA ILE A 255 8.01 -20.53 7.94
C ILE A 255 8.67 -20.27 6.61
N GLN A 256 9.84 -20.85 6.38
CA GLN A 256 10.51 -20.83 5.07
C GLN A 256 9.81 -21.77 4.11
N VAL A 257 9.59 -21.31 2.89
CA VAL A 257 8.97 -22.07 1.80
C VAL A 257 9.70 -21.75 0.49
N SER A 258 9.46 -22.54 -0.53
CA SER A 258 9.87 -22.22 -1.91
C SER A 258 8.69 -22.62 -2.79
N MET A 259 7.93 -21.63 -3.24
CA MET A 259 6.71 -21.83 -4.03
C MET A 259 6.62 -20.74 -5.09
N SER A 260 6.09 -21.09 -6.26
CA SER A 260 5.74 -20.08 -7.26
C SER A 260 4.72 -19.10 -6.71
N GLY A 261 4.95 -17.82 -6.91
CA GLY A 261 3.99 -16.76 -6.62
C GLY A 261 2.93 -16.63 -7.73
N PRO A 262 2.03 -15.67 -7.60
CA PRO A 262 0.94 -15.47 -8.57
C PRO A 262 1.41 -14.92 -9.92
N ARG A 263 2.64 -14.45 -10.01
CA ARG A 263 3.26 -13.95 -11.25
C ARG A 263 4.50 -14.79 -11.57
N PRO A 264 4.87 -14.92 -12.86
CA PRO A 264 5.97 -15.78 -13.30
C PRO A 264 7.30 -15.52 -12.59
N ASP A 265 7.59 -14.27 -12.26
CA ASP A 265 8.86 -13.84 -11.65
C ASP A 265 8.76 -13.65 -10.13
N MET A 266 7.73 -14.19 -9.51
CA MET A 266 7.57 -14.15 -8.05
C MET A 266 7.79 -15.53 -7.45
N GLU A 267 8.68 -15.60 -6.48
CA GLU A 267 8.89 -16.76 -5.64
C GLU A 267 8.55 -16.42 -4.20
N LEU A 268 7.56 -17.11 -3.63
CA LEU A 268 7.23 -17.03 -2.21
C LEU A 268 8.32 -17.79 -1.43
N THR A 269 9.08 -17.07 -0.61
CA THR A 269 10.21 -17.62 0.16
C THR A 269 9.87 -17.82 1.63
N SER A 270 8.87 -17.09 2.12
CA SER A 270 8.44 -17.25 3.52
C SER A 270 6.99 -16.86 3.72
N ARG A 271 6.39 -17.47 4.75
CA ARG A 271 5.04 -17.10 5.22
C ARG A 271 4.97 -17.14 6.74
N ALA A 272 4.08 -16.35 7.29
CA ALA A 272 3.70 -16.41 8.70
C ALA A 272 2.22 -16.09 8.83
N ASP A 273 1.53 -16.83 9.66
CA ASP A 273 0.08 -16.70 9.89
C ASP A 273 -0.24 -16.94 11.37
N ARG A 274 -1.00 -16.03 11.98
CA ARG A 274 -1.61 -16.22 13.29
C ARG A 274 -2.88 -15.39 13.41
N GLY A 275 -4.02 -16.02 13.65
CA GLY A 275 -5.30 -15.36 13.56
C GLY A 275 -5.48 -14.72 12.18
N SER A 276 -5.84 -13.47 12.15
CA SER A 276 -5.93 -12.65 10.93
C SER A 276 -4.69 -11.78 10.67
N PHE A 277 -3.53 -12.13 11.25
CA PHE A 277 -2.24 -11.54 10.92
C PHE A 277 -1.47 -12.42 9.95
N HIS A 278 -1.15 -11.89 8.76
CA HIS A 278 -0.55 -12.61 7.65
C HIS A 278 0.66 -11.88 7.10
N VAL A 279 1.79 -12.58 6.93
CA VAL A 279 3.00 -12.04 6.28
C VAL A 279 3.44 -12.98 5.16
N ARG A 280 3.76 -12.43 4.00
CA ARG A 280 4.26 -13.16 2.82
C ARG A 280 5.53 -12.51 2.30
N GLY A 281 6.64 -13.24 2.33
CA GLY A 281 7.94 -12.80 1.82
C GLY A 281 8.24 -13.40 0.47
N PHE A 282 8.60 -12.54 -0.48
CA PHE A 282 8.96 -12.92 -1.84
C PHE A 282 10.42 -12.62 -2.14
N ALA A 283 11.06 -13.46 -2.95
CA ALA A 283 12.38 -13.18 -3.48
C ALA A 283 12.34 -11.97 -4.41
N GLY A 284 13.50 -11.31 -4.54
CA GLY A 284 13.74 -10.22 -5.48
C GLY A 284 14.23 -8.94 -4.79
N GLN A 285 15.25 -8.32 -5.44
CA GLN A 285 15.99 -7.19 -4.86
C GLN A 285 16.02 -5.98 -5.80
N ASP A 286 15.13 -5.96 -6.79
CA ASP A 286 15.10 -4.95 -7.83
C ASP A 286 13.71 -4.27 -7.94
N LYS A 287 13.63 -3.30 -8.84
CA LYS A 287 12.39 -2.56 -9.11
C LYS A 287 11.27 -3.46 -9.63
N ALA A 288 11.61 -4.50 -10.40
CA ALA A 288 10.61 -5.42 -10.93
C ALA A 288 9.97 -6.22 -9.79
N ALA A 289 10.78 -6.69 -8.83
CA ALA A 289 10.26 -7.35 -7.64
C ALA A 289 9.32 -6.44 -6.82
N HIS A 290 9.66 -5.15 -6.68
CA HIS A 290 8.80 -4.16 -6.03
C HIS A 290 7.49 -3.94 -6.79
N ALA A 291 7.56 -3.76 -8.11
CA ALA A 291 6.38 -3.58 -8.96
C ALA A 291 5.48 -4.83 -8.97
N ASN A 292 6.07 -6.03 -8.95
CA ASN A 292 5.33 -7.29 -8.90
C ASN A 292 4.47 -7.42 -7.63
N GLN A 293 4.84 -6.78 -6.52
CA GLN A 293 3.99 -6.72 -5.33
C GLN A 293 2.68 -5.95 -5.61
N LEU A 294 2.75 -4.85 -6.35
CA LEU A 294 1.55 -4.11 -6.78
C LEU A 294 0.73 -4.91 -7.79
N TYR A 295 1.37 -5.46 -8.82
CA TYR A 295 0.68 -6.25 -9.85
C TYR A 295 0.03 -7.52 -9.29
N GLY A 296 0.63 -8.11 -8.25
CA GLY A 296 0.10 -9.27 -7.53
C GLY A 296 -0.91 -8.92 -6.43
N PHE A 297 -1.20 -7.66 -6.17
CA PHE A 297 -2.04 -7.20 -5.06
C PHE A 297 -3.38 -7.95 -4.97
N GLY A 298 -4.02 -8.19 -6.11
CA GLY A 298 -5.29 -8.90 -6.20
C GLY A 298 -5.23 -10.34 -5.70
N ASP A 299 -4.17 -11.05 -6.03
CA ASP A 299 -3.98 -12.47 -5.68
C ASP A 299 -3.34 -12.66 -4.30
N LEU A 300 -2.57 -11.65 -3.86
CA LEU A 300 -1.79 -11.71 -2.63
C LEU A 300 -2.54 -11.24 -1.39
N LEU A 301 -3.34 -10.18 -1.51
CA LEU A 301 -3.91 -9.48 -0.36
C LEU A 301 -5.44 -9.44 -0.36
N LEU A 302 -6.08 -9.26 -1.52
CA LEU A 302 -7.53 -9.21 -1.58
C LEU A 302 -8.25 -10.49 -1.17
N PRO A 303 -7.69 -11.73 -1.27
CA PRO A 303 -8.32 -12.92 -0.74
C PRO A 303 -8.58 -12.86 0.77
N TYR A 304 -7.63 -12.31 1.56
CA TYR A 304 -7.81 -12.11 3.00
C TYR A 304 -8.93 -11.13 3.30
N LEU A 305 -8.95 -10.02 2.55
CA LEU A 305 -10.01 -9.02 2.69
C LEU A 305 -11.38 -9.58 2.34
N LYS A 306 -11.47 -10.33 1.24
CA LYS A 306 -12.71 -10.98 0.81
C LYS A 306 -13.25 -11.94 1.85
N GLU A 307 -12.37 -12.71 2.49
CA GLU A 307 -12.76 -13.61 3.57
C GLU A 307 -13.25 -12.83 4.79
N ARG A 308 -12.53 -11.80 5.20
CA ARG A 308 -12.87 -10.92 6.32
C ARG A 308 -14.20 -10.19 6.12
N TRP A 309 -14.55 -9.84 4.88
CA TRP A 309 -15.71 -9.02 4.55
C TRP A 309 -16.94 -9.82 4.06
N ARG A 310 -16.89 -11.12 4.16
CA ARG A 310 -18.04 -12.01 3.92
C ARG A 310 -19.17 -11.90 4.98
#